data_a464a58b060a7ca2a76f848ec143cb8d
#
_entry.id   a464a58b060a7ca2a76f848ec143cb8d
#
_cell.length_a   1.000
_cell.length_b   1.000
_cell.length_c   1.000
_cell.angle_alpha   90.00
_cell.angle_beta   90.00
_cell.angle_gamma   90.00
#
_symmetry.space_group_name_H-M   'P 1'
#
loop_
_entity.id
_entity.type
_entity.pdbx_description
1 polymer ?
#
loop_
_entity_poly.entity_id
_entity_poly.type
_entity_poly.pdbx_seq_one_letter_code
_entity_poly.pdbx_strand_id
1 'polypeptide(L)'
;MQDIEPYYNWRHLYTAEEDQKSPFFGRKYSEFEYSDTIYNYYIHPQWDNFGSRTLFMKILFADYEQGYVIIELIGEWNDAIENDIMTLRRNITDDMNADGIIKFILIAENVLNFHSSDDSYYEDWLDRLSDERGWVAIINITEQSKYDFQRARLTNYVQLMEMPQWRTLKPEHIFSLLEGEMMKLLD
;
A
#
# COMPACT_ATOMS: atom_id res chain seq x y z
N MET A 1 5.82 16.63 6.77
CA MET A 1 4.81 15.80 6.10
C MET A 1 3.87 16.59 5.21
N GLN A 2 3.52 17.81 5.54
CA GLN A 2 2.58 18.60 4.72
C GLN A 2 3.06 18.89 3.28
N ASP A 3 4.36 18.85 3.02
CA ASP A 3 4.94 19.09 1.70
C ASP A 3 5.14 17.82 0.87
N ILE A 4 4.79 16.65 1.43
CA ILE A 4 4.90 15.38 0.74
C ILE A 4 3.58 15.08 0.04
N GLU A 5 3.58 15.17 -1.27
CA GLU A 5 2.45 14.76 -2.11
C GLU A 5 2.61 13.29 -2.54
N PRO A 6 1.48 12.60 -2.79
CA PRO A 6 1.55 11.31 -3.47
C PRO A 6 2.20 11.46 -4.85
N TYR A 7 2.88 10.43 -5.31
CA TYR A 7 3.46 10.43 -6.65
C TYR A 7 2.38 10.65 -7.72
N TYR A 8 2.59 11.61 -8.62
CA TYR A 8 1.53 12.08 -9.53
C TYR A 8 1.82 11.89 -11.03
N ASN A 9 3.01 11.41 -11.40
CA ASN A 9 3.39 11.29 -12.81
C ASN A 9 2.62 10.21 -13.58
N TRP A 10 1.87 9.35 -12.90
CA TRP A 10 1.03 8.33 -13.51
C TRP A 10 -0.45 8.73 -13.63
N ARG A 11 -0.83 9.94 -13.23
CA ARG A 11 -2.24 10.39 -13.29
C ARG A 11 -2.83 10.38 -14.69
N HIS A 12 -2.01 10.45 -15.72
CA HIS A 12 -2.46 10.31 -17.12
C HIS A 12 -2.78 8.86 -17.49
N LEU A 13 -2.39 7.87 -16.68
CA LEU A 13 -2.67 6.45 -16.88
C LEU A 13 -3.82 5.97 -15.99
N TYR A 14 -3.89 6.45 -14.76
CA TYR A 14 -4.83 6.00 -13.74
C TYR A 14 -5.05 7.05 -12.66
N THR A 15 -6.31 7.17 -12.22
CA THR A 15 -6.66 7.88 -10.99
C THR A 15 -7.74 7.11 -10.24
N ALA A 16 -7.60 6.99 -8.92
CA ALA A 16 -8.52 6.21 -8.09
C ALA A 16 -9.95 6.80 -8.06
N GLU A 17 -10.07 8.11 -8.19
CA GLU A 17 -11.36 8.82 -8.20
C GLU A 17 -12.17 8.62 -9.48
N GLU A 18 -11.54 8.22 -10.57
CA GLU A 18 -12.22 7.91 -11.85
C GLU A 18 -12.47 6.41 -12.04
N ASP A 19 -11.84 5.56 -11.25
CA ASP A 19 -11.98 4.12 -11.28
C ASP A 19 -13.22 3.67 -10.48
N GLN A 20 -14.24 3.15 -11.17
CA GLN A 20 -15.50 2.71 -10.55
C GLN A 20 -15.33 1.54 -9.57
N LYS A 21 -14.25 0.79 -9.65
CA LYS A 21 -13.93 -0.32 -8.75
C LYS A 21 -13.04 0.11 -7.57
N SER A 22 -12.55 1.35 -7.61
CA SER A 22 -11.71 1.88 -6.53
C SER A 22 -12.55 2.20 -5.29
N PRO A 23 -12.04 1.92 -4.07
CA PRO A 23 -12.64 2.38 -2.83
C PRO A 23 -12.80 3.91 -2.73
N PHE A 24 -12.07 4.65 -3.56
CA PHE A 24 -12.08 6.11 -3.60
C PHE A 24 -12.80 6.69 -4.82
N PHE A 25 -13.60 5.88 -5.51
CA PHE A 25 -14.38 6.34 -6.67
C PHE A 25 -15.21 7.58 -6.34
N GLY A 26 -15.16 8.57 -7.23
CA GLY A 26 -15.92 9.82 -7.12
C GLY A 26 -15.41 10.78 -6.05
N ARG A 27 -14.30 10.48 -5.37
CA ARG A 27 -13.71 11.37 -4.38
C ARG A 27 -13.23 12.68 -5.04
N LYS A 28 -13.45 13.80 -4.35
CA LYS A 28 -12.98 15.11 -4.76
C LYS A 28 -11.88 15.56 -3.81
N TYR A 29 -10.78 16.03 -4.38
CA TYR A 29 -9.63 16.50 -3.62
C TYR A 29 -9.57 18.03 -3.65
N SER A 30 -9.34 18.64 -2.47
CA SER A 30 -8.99 20.04 -2.41
C SER A 30 -7.49 20.21 -2.72
N GLU A 31 -7.13 21.32 -3.36
CA GLU A 31 -5.72 21.71 -3.53
C GLU A 31 -5.22 22.59 -2.38
N PHE A 32 -6.14 23.15 -1.58
CA PHE A 32 -5.82 24.22 -0.61
C PHE A 32 -6.26 23.89 0.82
N GLU A 33 -7.19 22.97 1.02
CA GLU A 33 -7.75 22.67 2.34
C GLU A 33 -7.07 21.43 2.92
N TYR A 34 -6.25 21.66 3.95
CA TYR A 34 -5.59 20.62 4.73
C TYR A 34 -6.46 20.27 5.93
N SER A 35 -7.22 19.20 5.86
CA SER A 35 -8.14 18.74 6.91
C SER A 35 -7.59 17.59 7.74
N ASP A 36 -6.76 16.75 7.15
CA ASP A 36 -6.22 15.58 7.82
C ASP A 36 -4.88 15.87 8.49
N THR A 37 -4.66 15.26 9.66
CA THR A 37 -3.43 15.43 10.44
C THR A 37 -2.95 14.10 10.98
N ILE A 38 -1.62 13.94 11.09
CA ILE A 38 -0.99 12.93 11.93
C ILE A 38 -0.30 13.69 13.07
N TYR A 39 -0.74 13.49 14.30
CA TYR A 39 -0.35 14.30 15.47
C TYR A 39 -0.58 15.80 15.18
N ASN A 40 0.47 16.60 15.12
CA ASN A 40 0.44 18.04 14.86
C ASN A 40 0.84 18.39 13.43
N TYR A 41 0.99 17.39 12.54
CA TYR A 41 1.43 17.60 11.15
C TYR A 41 0.24 17.44 10.21
N TYR A 42 -0.01 18.44 9.38
CA TYR A 42 -0.97 18.34 8.30
C TYR A 42 -0.51 17.36 7.23
N ILE A 43 -1.46 16.62 6.69
CA ILE A 43 -1.27 15.70 5.57
C ILE A 43 -1.77 16.39 4.30
N HIS A 44 -0.99 16.29 3.23
CA HIS A 44 -1.35 16.87 1.94
C HIS A 44 -2.73 16.34 1.48
N PRO A 45 -3.66 17.22 0.99
CA PRO A 45 -5.04 16.82 0.72
C PRO A 45 -5.22 15.79 -0.40
N GLN A 46 -4.17 15.48 -1.17
CA GLN A 46 -4.18 14.42 -2.17
C GLN A 46 -4.05 13.00 -1.60
N TRP A 47 -3.62 12.86 -0.35
CA TRP A 47 -3.62 11.57 0.34
C TRP A 47 -5.03 11.17 0.75
N ASP A 48 -5.30 9.87 0.70
CA ASP A 48 -6.58 9.29 1.07
C ASP A 48 -6.55 8.75 2.51
N ASN A 49 -7.56 9.12 3.29
CA ASN A 49 -7.84 8.50 4.56
C ASN A 49 -8.69 7.24 4.31
N PHE A 50 -8.19 6.09 4.74
CA PHE A 50 -8.90 4.81 4.62
C PHE A 50 -9.47 4.31 5.95
N GLY A 51 -9.38 5.13 7.01
CA GLY A 51 -9.89 4.83 8.34
C GLY A 51 -8.83 4.73 9.43
N SER A 52 -7.54 4.74 9.08
CA SER A 52 -6.44 4.85 10.04
C SER A 52 -6.32 6.30 10.55
N ARG A 53 -5.85 6.45 11.79
CA ARG A 53 -5.55 7.77 12.38
C ARG A 53 -4.14 8.26 12.06
N THR A 54 -3.22 7.36 11.73
CA THR A 54 -1.80 7.66 11.58
C THR A 54 -1.22 7.21 10.24
N LEU A 55 -1.98 6.47 9.45
CA LEU A 55 -1.55 5.98 8.13
C LEU A 55 -2.51 6.47 7.05
N PHE A 56 -1.96 6.99 5.97
CA PHE A 56 -2.68 7.45 4.79
C PHE A 56 -2.14 6.75 3.55
N MET A 57 -2.91 6.75 2.48
CA MET A 57 -2.56 6.05 1.26
C MET A 57 -2.94 6.81 0.01
N LYS A 58 -2.38 6.38 -1.12
CA LYS A 58 -2.83 6.73 -2.47
C LYS A 58 -2.72 5.52 -3.36
N ILE A 59 -3.81 5.17 -4.03
CA ILE A 59 -3.75 4.19 -5.12
C ILE A 59 -3.17 4.90 -6.35
N LEU A 60 -1.97 4.52 -6.72
CA LEU A 60 -1.25 5.12 -7.85
C LEU A 60 -1.60 4.47 -9.18
N PHE A 61 -1.92 3.19 -9.15
CA PHE A 61 -2.26 2.41 -10.34
C PHE A 61 -2.97 1.11 -9.96
N ALA A 62 -3.95 0.71 -10.74
CA ALA A 62 -4.59 -0.60 -10.64
C ALA A 62 -4.82 -1.18 -12.04
N ASP A 63 -4.50 -2.47 -12.19
CA ASP A 63 -4.76 -3.25 -13.40
C ASP A 63 -5.54 -4.52 -13.02
N TYR A 64 -6.83 -4.51 -13.28
CA TYR A 64 -7.73 -5.62 -12.93
C TYR A 64 -7.60 -6.82 -13.88
N GLU A 65 -7.02 -6.64 -15.07
CA GLU A 65 -6.75 -7.76 -16.00
C GLU A 65 -5.53 -8.55 -15.56
N GLN A 66 -4.48 -7.84 -15.13
CA GLN A 66 -3.26 -8.44 -14.59
C GLN A 66 -3.38 -8.75 -13.08
N GLY A 67 -4.40 -8.23 -12.41
CA GLY A 67 -4.71 -8.48 -11.02
C GLY A 67 -3.74 -7.84 -10.03
N TYR A 68 -3.18 -6.65 -10.32
CA TYR A 68 -2.27 -5.98 -9.40
C TYR A 68 -2.65 -4.51 -9.15
N VAL A 69 -2.19 -4.01 -8.01
CA VAL A 69 -2.34 -2.62 -7.58
C VAL A 69 -1.03 -2.08 -7.01
N ILE A 70 -0.76 -0.80 -7.25
CA ILE A 70 0.36 -0.07 -6.64
C ILE A 70 -0.21 1.01 -5.72
N ILE A 71 0.12 0.94 -4.45
CA ILE A 71 -0.35 1.82 -3.39
C ILE A 71 0.85 2.48 -2.72
N GLU A 72 0.84 3.79 -2.62
CA GLU A 72 1.82 4.56 -1.85
C GLU A 72 1.24 4.87 -0.46
N LEU A 73 2.08 4.74 0.58
CA LEU A 73 1.71 4.93 1.97
C LEU A 73 2.53 6.08 2.60
N ILE A 74 1.92 6.79 3.54
CA ILE A 74 2.58 7.83 4.33
C ILE A 74 2.09 7.81 5.77
N GLY A 75 3.01 8.04 6.69
CA GLY A 75 2.70 8.23 8.10
C GLY A 75 3.31 7.18 8.99
N GLU A 76 2.52 6.62 9.88
CA GLU A 76 2.91 5.61 10.85
C GLU A 76 1.97 4.41 10.75
N TRP A 77 2.54 3.23 10.54
CA TRP A 77 1.78 1.98 10.50
C TRP A 77 1.73 1.38 11.90
N ASN A 78 0.58 1.43 12.53
CA ASN A 78 0.40 1.03 13.92
C ASN A 78 -0.65 -0.08 14.07
N ASP A 79 -0.20 -1.33 14.07
CA ASP A 79 -1.07 -2.48 14.31
C ASP A 79 -1.37 -2.67 15.81
N ALA A 80 -0.44 -2.26 16.67
CA ALA A 80 -0.55 -2.49 18.11
C ALA A 80 -1.69 -1.71 18.78
N ILE A 81 -1.94 -0.48 18.34
CA ILE A 81 -2.95 0.41 18.95
C ILE A 81 -4.10 0.66 17.99
N GLU A 82 -3.80 0.94 16.72
CA GLU A 82 -4.81 1.37 15.73
C GLU A 82 -5.34 0.20 14.90
N ASN A 83 -4.68 -0.97 14.94
CA ASN A 83 -5.00 -2.13 14.12
C ASN A 83 -5.05 -1.80 12.61
N ASP A 84 -4.03 -1.08 12.14
CA ASP A 84 -3.98 -0.55 10.78
C ASP A 84 -4.07 -1.63 9.71
N ILE A 85 -3.45 -2.80 9.93
CA ILE A 85 -3.57 -3.92 9.00
C ILE A 85 -5.03 -4.39 8.84
N MET A 86 -5.80 -4.47 9.92
CA MET A 86 -7.22 -4.81 9.84
C MET A 86 -8.00 -3.76 9.05
N THR A 87 -7.74 -2.49 9.31
CA THR A 87 -8.41 -1.37 8.66
C THR A 87 -8.07 -1.33 7.17
N LEU A 88 -6.80 -1.51 6.82
CA LEU A 88 -6.34 -1.61 5.43
C LEU A 88 -7.02 -2.78 4.70
N ARG A 89 -7.06 -3.94 5.34
CA ARG A 89 -7.70 -5.13 4.80
C ARG A 89 -9.18 -4.90 4.51
N ARG A 90 -9.94 -4.53 5.53
CA ARG A 90 -11.41 -4.41 5.45
C ARG A 90 -11.90 -3.28 4.55
N ASN A 91 -11.20 -2.16 4.55
CA ASN A 91 -11.65 -0.97 3.84
C ASN A 91 -11.08 -0.85 2.42
N ILE A 92 -9.99 -1.57 2.12
CA ILE A 92 -9.28 -1.42 0.85
C ILE A 92 -9.06 -2.77 0.16
N THR A 93 -8.23 -3.63 0.76
CA THR A 93 -7.70 -4.76 -0.01
C THR A 93 -8.71 -5.89 -0.20
N ASP A 94 -9.64 -6.09 0.72
CA ASP A 94 -10.68 -7.13 0.58
C ASP A 94 -11.66 -6.78 -0.54
N ASP A 95 -12.05 -5.52 -0.69
CA ASP A 95 -12.89 -5.05 -1.79
C ASP A 95 -12.15 -5.17 -3.14
N MET A 96 -10.89 -4.72 -3.19
CA MET A 96 -10.09 -4.83 -4.40
C MET A 96 -9.82 -6.29 -4.79
N ASN A 97 -9.65 -7.18 -3.81
CA ASN A 97 -9.50 -8.61 -4.05
C ASN A 97 -10.78 -9.22 -4.63
N ALA A 98 -11.96 -8.81 -4.15
CA ALA A 98 -13.24 -9.23 -4.73
C ALA A 98 -13.40 -8.80 -6.21
N ASP A 99 -12.73 -7.73 -6.61
CA ASP A 99 -12.69 -7.23 -7.99
C ASP A 99 -11.53 -7.79 -8.83
N GLY A 100 -10.79 -8.75 -8.30
CA GLY A 100 -9.74 -9.50 -9.02
C GLY A 100 -8.30 -9.04 -8.78
N ILE A 101 -8.06 -8.11 -7.85
CA ILE A 101 -6.69 -7.75 -7.44
C ILE A 101 -6.17 -8.80 -6.45
N ILE A 102 -5.13 -9.51 -6.83
CA ILE A 102 -4.49 -10.55 -6.02
C ILE A 102 -3.02 -10.25 -5.71
N LYS A 103 -2.47 -9.18 -6.28
CA LYS A 103 -1.06 -8.80 -6.12
C LYS A 103 -0.99 -7.34 -5.67
N PHE A 104 -0.46 -7.13 -4.47
CA PHE A 104 -0.42 -5.83 -3.83
C PHE A 104 1.02 -5.33 -3.70
N ILE A 105 1.31 -4.18 -4.29
CA ILE A 105 2.60 -3.50 -4.22
C ILE A 105 2.42 -2.26 -3.35
N LEU A 106 3.02 -2.27 -2.16
CA LEU A 106 2.93 -1.20 -1.19
C LEU A 106 4.25 -0.43 -1.15
N ILE A 107 4.23 0.84 -1.53
CA ILE A 107 5.41 1.73 -1.46
C ILE A 107 5.42 2.37 -0.08
N ALA A 108 6.39 2.03 0.75
CA ALA A 108 6.42 2.38 2.17
C ALA A 108 7.59 3.30 2.57
N GLU A 109 8.22 3.99 1.63
CA GLU A 109 9.37 4.87 1.90
C GLU A 109 9.03 6.07 2.81
N ASN A 110 7.76 6.47 2.87
CA ASN A 110 7.25 7.52 3.74
C ASN A 110 6.52 6.97 4.98
N VAL A 111 6.61 5.69 5.25
CA VAL A 111 6.17 5.08 6.51
C VAL A 111 7.31 5.15 7.51
N LEU A 112 7.22 6.09 8.45
CA LEU A 112 8.33 6.45 9.35
C LEU A 112 8.54 5.43 10.45
N ASN A 113 7.45 4.87 10.97
CA ASN A 113 7.45 3.89 12.05
C ASN A 113 6.50 2.74 11.76
N PHE A 114 6.84 1.58 12.29
CA PHE A 114 5.97 0.41 12.29
C PHE A 114 5.88 -0.18 13.70
N HIS A 115 4.66 -0.39 14.18
CA HIS A 115 4.37 -1.00 15.48
C HIS A 115 3.56 -2.27 15.28
N SER A 116 4.21 -3.41 15.44
CA SER A 116 3.59 -4.72 15.25
C SER A 116 2.61 -5.09 16.35
N SER A 117 1.59 -5.87 15.97
CA SER A 117 0.76 -6.68 16.86
C SER A 117 0.94 -8.15 16.52
N ASP A 118 -0.12 -8.97 16.64
CA ASP A 118 -0.09 -10.35 16.15
C ASP A 118 -0.11 -10.40 14.62
N ASP A 119 0.18 -11.56 14.05
CA ASP A 119 0.32 -11.77 12.61
C ASP A 119 -0.95 -12.29 11.93
N SER A 120 -2.03 -12.50 12.66
CA SER A 120 -3.25 -13.18 12.18
C SER A 120 -3.87 -12.53 10.92
N TYR A 121 -3.87 -11.20 10.83
CA TYR A 121 -4.38 -10.50 9.66
C TYR A 121 -3.48 -10.64 8.42
N TYR A 122 -2.17 -10.77 8.62
CA TYR A 122 -1.20 -11.00 7.53
C TYR A 122 -1.30 -12.43 7.02
N GLU A 123 -1.41 -13.41 7.95
CA GLU A 123 -1.62 -14.82 7.62
C GLU A 123 -2.92 -15.01 6.81
N ASP A 124 -4.06 -14.50 7.31
CA ASP A 124 -5.34 -14.55 6.61
C ASP A 124 -5.28 -13.84 5.23
N TRP A 125 -4.50 -12.78 5.11
CA TRP A 125 -4.32 -12.10 3.81
C TRP A 125 -3.58 -12.99 2.82
N LEU A 126 -2.45 -13.56 3.23
CA LEU A 126 -1.70 -14.47 2.39
C LEU A 126 -2.53 -15.71 2.01
N ASP A 127 -3.25 -16.28 2.96
CA ASP A 127 -4.09 -17.46 2.70
C ASP A 127 -5.14 -17.20 1.63
N ARG A 128 -5.79 -16.06 1.66
CA ARG A 128 -6.77 -15.65 0.63
C ARG A 128 -6.14 -15.45 -0.74
N LEU A 129 -4.92 -14.93 -0.80
CA LEU A 129 -4.24 -14.62 -2.05
C LEU A 129 -3.56 -15.86 -2.66
N SER A 130 -3.09 -16.80 -1.82
CA SER A 130 -2.24 -17.92 -2.23
C SER A 130 -2.93 -18.89 -3.19
N ASP A 131 -4.23 -19.11 -3.05
CA ASP A 131 -5.00 -19.99 -3.94
C ASP A 131 -4.96 -19.52 -5.40
N GLU A 132 -4.78 -18.21 -5.63
CA GLU A 132 -4.70 -17.59 -6.95
C GLU A 132 -3.26 -17.16 -7.32
N ARG A 133 -2.26 -17.64 -6.59
CA ARG A 133 -0.86 -17.21 -6.71
C ARG A 133 -0.65 -15.71 -6.50
N GLY A 134 -1.46 -15.13 -5.64
CA GLY A 134 -1.32 -13.74 -5.23
C GLY A 134 -0.21 -13.55 -4.20
N TRP A 135 0.18 -12.31 -4.02
CA TRP A 135 1.25 -11.93 -3.11
C TRP A 135 1.17 -10.46 -2.68
N VAL A 136 1.91 -10.14 -1.62
CA VAL A 136 2.08 -8.77 -1.12
C VAL A 136 3.57 -8.44 -1.09
N ALA A 137 3.96 -7.37 -1.78
CA ALA A 137 5.31 -6.81 -1.73
C ALA A 137 5.27 -5.42 -1.09
N ILE A 138 6.16 -5.17 -0.13
CA ILE A 138 6.39 -3.85 0.44
C ILE A 138 7.75 -3.37 -0.04
N ILE A 139 7.77 -2.26 -0.77
CA ILE A 139 8.99 -1.73 -1.35
C ILE A 139 9.47 -0.47 -0.62
N ASN A 140 10.78 -0.35 -0.48
CA ASN A 140 11.48 0.81 0.09
C ASN A 140 11.04 1.16 1.52
N ILE A 141 10.69 0.17 2.33
CA ILE A 141 10.41 0.40 3.75
C ILE A 141 11.69 0.89 4.46
N THR A 142 11.55 1.77 5.45
CA THR A 142 12.70 2.27 6.22
C THR A 142 13.43 1.12 6.93
N GLU A 143 14.74 1.25 7.14
CA GLU A 143 15.53 0.21 7.83
C GLU A 143 14.99 -0.10 9.23
N GLN A 144 14.52 0.91 9.96
CA GLN A 144 13.90 0.71 11.27
C GLN A 144 12.64 -0.14 11.17
N SER A 145 11.73 0.22 10.28
CA SER A 145 10.48 -0.52 10.08
C SER A 145 10.73 -1.93 9.53
N LYS A 146 11.73 -2.09 8.66
CA LYS A 146 12.17 -3.39 8.16
C LYS A 146 12.61 -4.33 9.28
N TYR A 147 13.41 -3.81 10.22
CA TYR A 147 13.81 -4.56 11.40
C TYR A 147 12.60 -5.01 12.23
N ASP A 148 11.64 -4.12 12.45
CA ASP A 148 10.42 -4.42 13.22
C ASP A 148 9.52 -5.46 12.52
N PHE A 149 9.38 -5.38 11.18
CA PHE A 149 8.70 -6.42 10.38
C PHE A 149 9.37 -7.79 10.50
N GLN A 150 10.70 -7.83 10.41
CA GLN A 150 11.46 -9.07 10.53
C GLN A 150 11.36 -9.66 11.94
N ARG A 151 11.48 -8.82 12.97
CA ARG A 151 11.35 -9.22 14.37
C ARG A 151 9.96 -9.80 14.68
N ALA A 152 8.93 -9.23 14.10
CA ALA A 152 7.55 -9.71 14.20
C ALA A 152 7.24 -10.92 13.30
N ARG A 153 8.22 -11.41 12.50
CA ARG A 153 8.10 -12.50 11.54
C ARG A 153 7.08 -12.27 10.44
N LEU A 154 6.70 -11.03 10.17
CA LEU A 154 5.73 -10.68 9.12
C LEU A 154 6.28 -10.93 7.72
N THR A 155 7.60 -11.08 7.58
CA THR A 155 8.24 -11.50 6.32
C THR A 155 7.91 -12.94 5.90
N ASN A 156 7.22 -13.70 6.73
CA ASN A 156 6.63 -14.98 6.32
C ASN A 156 5.40 -14.79 5.41
N TYR A 157 4.77 -13.63 5.45
CA TYR A 157 3.50 -13.35 4.77
C TYR A 157 3.64 -12.28 3.68
N VAL A 158 4.55 -11.32 3.88
CA VAL A 158 4.80 -10.22 2.93
C VAL A 158 6.27 -10.16 2.57
N GLN A 159 6.58 -9.81 1.33
CA GLN A 159 7.96 -9.72 0.86
C GLN A 159 8.45 -8.26 0.95
N LEU A 160 9.60 -8.05 1.59
CA LEU A 160 10.24 -6.74 1.65
C LEU A 160 11.29 -6.62 0.55
N MET A 161 11.18 -5.61 -0.30
CA MET A 161 12.04 -5.44 -1.48
C MET A 161 12.53 -3.99 -1.60
N GLU A 162 13.66 -3.83 -2.25
CA GLU A 162 14.26 -2.53 -2.53
C GLU A 162 14.12 -2.18 -4.01
N MET A 163 13.53 -1.02 -4.30
CA MET A 163 13.38 -0.50 -5.65
C MET A 163 13.52 1.04 -5.63
N PRO A 164 14.71 1.59 -5.34
CA PRO A 164 14.89 3.03 -5.19
C PRO A 164 14.57 3.82 -6.45
N GLN A 165 14.66 3.18 -7.63
CA GLN A 165 14.40 3.80 -8.93
C GLN A 165 12.92 3.73 -9.38
N TRP A 166 11.99 3.31 -8.56
CA TRP A 166 10.61 3.05 -8.96
C TRP A 166 9.92 4.23 -9.66
N ARG A 167 10.25 5.47 -9.27
CA ARG A 167 9.69 6.69 -9.90
C ARG A 167 10.11 6.89 -11.35
N THR A 168 11.17 6.22 -11.81
CA THR A 168 11.64 6.29 -13.21
C THR A 168 11.01 5.22 -14.08
N LEU A 169 10.26 4.30 -13.49
CA LEU A 169 9.64 3.17 -14.17
C LEU A 169 8.15 3.43 -14.42
N LYS A 170 7.59 2.74 -15.40
CA LYS A 170 6.15 2.63 -15.59
C LYS A 170 5.57 1.57 -14.67
N PRO A 171 4.25 1.63 -14.34
CA PRO A 171 3.61 0.65 -13.47
C PRO A 171 3.83 -0.81 -13.92
N GLU A 172 3.66 -1.08 -15.21
CA GLU A 172 3.84 -2.42 -15.78
C GLU A 172 5.28 -2.95 -15.68
N HIS A 173 6.28 -2.07 -15.68
CA HIS A 173 7.68 -2.47 -15.48
C HIS A 173 7.96 -2.82 -14.03
N ILE A 174 7.42 -2.05 -13.09
CA ILE A 174 7.52 -2.34 -11.65
C ILE A 174 6.89 -3.71 -11.39
N PHE A 175 5.67 -3.92 -11.87
CA PHE A 175 4.97 -5.18 -11.72
C PHE A 175 5.77 -6.35 -12.30
N SER A 176 6.26 -6.24 -13.53
CA SER A 176 7.03 -7.30 -14.19
C SER A 176 8.31 -7.68 -13.44
N LEU A 177 9.02 -6.70 -12.89
CA LEU A 177 10.22 -6.93 -12.08
C LEU A 177 9.88 -7.67 -10.78
N LEU A 178 8.85 -7.22 -10.07
CA LEU A 178 8.43 -7.85 -8.82
C LEU A 178 7.85 -9.24 -9.04
N GLU A 179 7.02 -9.44 -10.06
CA GLU A 179 6.49 -10.75 -10.42
C GLU A 179 7.61 -11.75 -10.71
N GLY A 180 8.64 -11.33 -11.45
CA GLY A 180 9.79 -12.17 -11.73
C GLY A 180 10.58 -12.58 -10.48
N GLU A 181 10.68 -11.73 -9.47
CA GLU A 181 11.31 -12.07 -8.19
C GLU A 181 10.39 -12.96 -7.32
N MET A 182 9.09 -12.67 -7.29
CA MET A 182 8.12 -13.47 -6.54
C MET A 182 8.04 -14.90 -7.04
N MET A 183 8.04 -15.11 -8.35
CA MET A 183 8.00 -16.45 -8.94
C MET A 183 9.23 -17.29 -8.55
N LYS A 184 10.40 -16.67 -8.40
CA LYS A 184 11.61 -17.36 -7.92
C LYS A 184 11.54 -17.78 -6.45
N LEU A 185 10.71 -17.09 -5.65
CA LEU A 185 10.53 -17.42 -4.22
C LEU A 185 9.46 -18.50 -4.01
N LEU A 186 8.56 -18.69 -4.98
CA LEU A 186 7.47 -19.66 -4.93
C LEU A 186 7.82 -21.02 -5.55
N ASP A 187 8.89 -21.07 -6.37
CA ASP A 187 9.47 -22.29 -6.95
C ASP A 187 10.53 -22.92 -6.03
#